data_18b976670c8edeb92d50891785a56e27
#
_entry.id   18b976670c8edeb92d50891785a56e27
#
_cell.length_a   1.000
_cell.length_b   1.000
_cell.length_c   1.000
_cell.angle_alpha   90.00
_cell.angle_beta   90.00
_cell.angle_gamma   90.00
#
_symmetry.space_group_name_H-M   'P 1'
#
loop_
_entity.id
_entity.type
_entity.pdbx_description
1 polymer ?
#
loop_
_entity_poly.entity_id
_entity_poly.type
_entity_poly.pdbx_seq_one_letter_code
_entity_poly.pdbx_strand_id
1 'polypeptide(L)'
;MRRQGTMGGTRMKRNMAKLLSVVMLGLSVTACASNDSSDNLKASSDPGTNSAGPALSGDDLAFSKFPKPVDVHIGMMVDPTDKTLPEGDSVSNNQYTRYLKDKYNINVIVDWTAATGNDFKQKVSLTIASGKLPDGMVVDDRSFMTKAASSGLLYDITDLFQQYQSSQVKDIMASTEGRAMENASYKGRMVSIPNITVDTDGVHVLWIRKDWLDKLQLPVPKTVADIEKTAKAFMDNKLGGDKTIGIAGPSKNTYPYSTFLVSSNNMGGFDPIFGAMDAYPGYWLDNGDGSVTYGTTTDHTKKTLALLADWYKKGLIDPEVGTRDNVGDPINANQTGIFFGPWWNGGYGNGDSFKNDPTANWQAYPVYSDDNKWNAHMKTTGSTYTVISKKAKPDVVKAILIMNNALVRDEATFDLSVNVGWYPLRNVLAAANETEYEYAELLKVLKGETKPEDYNKPNSLYKLMYADAKKVQNVIKPPYDELNVSNFNTSNFGDFQRLYSIMIGDRPFATIPIDKKVFSVTYNQTPTMETKWANLKKMEDETVLKIILGQAPIDSFDKFVKDWKAQGGDEITAEVAGLLKK
;
A
#
# COMPACT_ATOMS: atom_id res chain seq x y z
N MET A 1 0.24 -46.98 38.58
CA MET A 1 0.84 -46.42 39.81
C MET A 1 0.49 -44.94 39.85
N ARG A 2 -0.56 -44.54 40.50
CA ARG A 2 -0.78 -43.95 41.84
C ARG A 2 0.32 -42.94 42.25
N ARG A 3 0.00 -41.66 42.37
CA ARG A 3 -0.54 -40.84 43.49
C ARG A 3 -0.79 -39.41 42.95
N GLN A 4 -1.88 -38.84 42.98
CA GLN A 4 -2.75 -38.07 43.93
C GLN A 4 -2.05 -37.25 45.02
N GLY A 5 -2.45 -35.98 45.14
CA GLY A 5 -2.22 -35.03 46.24
C GLY A 5 -2.72 -33.64 45.82
N THR A 6 -3.87 -33.27 45.99
CA THR A 6 -4.86 -32.61 46.85
C THR A 6 -4.42 -31.26 47.48
N MET A 7 -5.22 -30.25 47.13
CA MET A 7 -5.88 -29.18 47.92
C MET A 7 -5.07 -28.15 48.72
N GLY A 8 -5.48 -26.91 48.56
CA GLY A 8 -5.26 -25.82 49.49
C GLY A 8 -5.91 -24.53 49.02
N GLY A 9 -7.21 -24.37 49.19
CA GLY A 9 -7.90 -23.12 48.99
C GLY A 9 -7.80 -22.19 50.20
N THR A 10 -7.74 -20.91 49.98
CA THR A 10 -8.06 -19.91 51.02
C THR A 10 -8.85 -18.75 50.41
N ARG A 11 -10.10 -18.66 50.82
CA ARG A 11 -11.01 -17.53 50.70
C ARG A 11 -10.62 -16.46 51.72
N MET A 12 -10.57 -15.18 51.34
CA MET A 12 -10.82 -14.10 52.31
C MET A 12 -11.48 -12.89 51.63
N LYS A 13 -12.67 -12.72 51.92
CA LYS A 13 -13.67 -11.72 52.32
C LYS A 13 -13.29 -10.23 52.05
N ARG A 14 -14.18 -9.63 51.29
CA ARG A 14 -14.90 -8.36 51.37
C ARG A 14 -14.68 -7.55 52.68
N ASN A 15 -14.35 -6.26 52.51
CA ASN A 15 -14.93 -5.19 53.33
C ASN A 15 -15.13 -3.91 52.54
N MET A 16 -16.35 -3.41 52.62
CA MET A 16 -16.90 -2.18 52.11
C MET A 16 -16.83 -1.15 53.26
N ALA A 17 -16.38 0.08 52.99
CA ALA A 17 -16.79 1.21 53.82
C ALA A 17 -16.88 2.49 52.95
N LYS A 18 -18.05 3.09 53.04
CA LYS A 18 -18.48 4.39 52.52
C LYS A 18 -18.01 5.50 53.43
N LEU A 19 -17.88 6.75 52.89
CA LEU A 19 -18.33 8.07 53.43
C LEU A 19 -17.81 9.14 52.44
N LEU A 20 -18.61 9.86 51.73
CA LEU A 20 -19.51 11.03 51.95
C LEU A 20 -18.83 12.25 52.62
N SER A 21 -18.82 13.37 51.88
CA SER A 21 -19.28 14.74 52.13
C SER A 21 -18.38 15.75 51.43
N VAL A 22 -18.82 16.46 50.40
CA VAL A 22 -19.57 17.72 50.31
C VAL A 22 -18.97 18.87 51.13
N VAL A 23 -18.51 19.95 50.45
CA VAL A 23 -18.83 21.35 50.71
C VAL A 23 -18.51 22.20 49.46
N MET A 24 -19.52 22.92 49.00
CA MET A 24 -19.49 24.09 48.09
C MET A 24 -19.10 25.36 48.85
N LEU A 25 -18.61 26.34 48.13
CA LEU A 25 -18.90 27.80 48.14
C LEU A 25 -17.74 28.44 47.37
N GLY A 26 -17.86 29.24 46.35
CA GLY A 26 -18.83 30.23 45.97
C GLY A 26 -18.25 31.66 46.03
N LEU A 27 -18.55 32.43 45.01
CA LEU A 27 -18.45 33.92 44.88
C LEU A 27 -17.17 34.43 44.19
N SER A 28 -17.28 34.88 42.96
CA SER A 28 -17.95 36.08 42.33
C SER A 28 -17.11 37.36 42.31
N VAL A 29 -16.79 37.76 41.09
CA VAL A 29 -16.98 39.08 40.46
C VAL A 29 -16.30 40.28 41.05
N THR A 30 -15.47 41.01 40.30
CA THR A 30 -15.86 42.28 39.68
C THR A 30 -14.73 42.86 38.83
N ALA A 31 -15.13 43.40 37.69
CA ALA A 31 -14.36 44.29 36.82
C ALA A 31 -14.25 45.67 37.42
N CYS A 32 -13.22 46.42 37.07
CA CYS A 32 -13.34 47.82 36.62
C CYS A 32 -12.00 48.36 36.12
N ALA A 33 -12.10 49.09 35.06
CA ALA A 33 -11.08 49.88 34.39
C ALA A 33 -10.72 51.14 35.13
N SER A 34 -9.51 51.65 34.92
CA SER A 34 -9.25 53.02 34.45
C SER A 34 -7.81 53.48 34.63
N ASN A 35 -7.28 53.96 33.54
CA ASN A 35 -6.45 55.13 33.25
C ASN A 35 -5.27 55.58 34.13
N ASP A 36 -4.23 55.82 33.29
CA ASP A 36 -3.22 56.91 33.34
C ASP A 36 -2.30 57.08 34.53
N SER A 37 -0.99 56.94 34.25
CA SER A 37 -0.05 58.06 34.30
C SER A 37 1.37 57.61 33.88
N SER A 38 1.93 58.39 33.00
CA SER A 38 3.31 58.43 32.56
C SER A 38 4.28 58.61 33.73
N ASP A 39 5.37 57.80 33.72
CA ASP A 39 6.67 58.24 34.22
C ASP A 39 7.81 57.63 33.44
N ASN A 40 8.66 58.53 32.94
CA ASN A 40 9.90 58.34 32.22
C ASN A 40 10.97 57.75 33.19
N LEU A 41 11.48 56.54 32.87
CA LEU A 41 12.82 56.17 33.30
C LEU A 41 13.63 55.65 32.09
N LYS A 42 14.61 56.47 31.72
CA LYS A 42 15.69 56.11 30.81
C LYS A 42 16.46 54.91 31.37
N ALA A 43 16.45 53.79 30.64
CA ALA A 43 17.43 52.72 30.79
C ALA A 43 18.23 52.59 29.50
N SER A 44 19.51 52.55 29.65
CA SER A 44 20.55 52.55 28.63
C SER A 44 20.38 51.45 27.60
N SER A 45 20.50 51.83 26.34
CA SER A 45 20.65 50.98 25.16
C SER A 45 21.99 50.24 25.20
N ASP A 46 21.94 48.91 25.32
CA ASP A 46 23.00 48.03 24.88
C ASP A 46 22.53 47.35 23.57
N PRO A 47 23.19 47.54 22.45
CA PRO A 47 22.76 46.97 21.20
C PRO A 47 23.35 45.56 21.04
N GLY A 48 22.70 44.60 21.64
CA GLY A 48 22.86 43.19 21.30
C GLY A 48 21.98 42.86 20.09
N THR A 49 22.43 43.18 18.91
CA THR A 49 21.80 42.77 17.64
C THR A 49 21.89 41.27 17.47
N ASN A 50 20.93 40.55 18.02
CA ASN A 50 20.53 39.26 17.45
C ASN A 50 19.64 39.56 16.25
N SER A 51 20.25 39.77 15.10
CA SER A 51 19.54 39.70 13.80
C SER A 51 19.18 38.24 13.59
N ALA A 52 18.01 37.84 14.04
CA ALA A 52 17.36 36.67 13.50
C ALA A 52 17.24 36.91 11.99
N GLY A 53 17.94 36.15 11.18
CA GLY A 53 17.76 36.16 9.73
C GLY A 53 16.30 35.93 9.38
N PRO A 54 15.87 36.25 8.16
CA PRO A 54 14.49 36.03 7.75
C PRO A 54 14.10 34.58 8.05
N ALA A 55 12.90 34.40 8.63
CA ALA A 55 12.39 33.07 8.95
C ALA A 55 12.33 32.24 7.66
N LEU A 56 12.91 31.04 7.69
CA LEU A 56 12.83 30.10 6.56
C LEU A 56 11.39 29.77 6.26
N SER A 57 11.04 29.60 4.98
CA SER A 57 9.69 29.24 4.55
C SER A 57 9.75 28.33 3.30
N GLY A 58 8.65 27.63 3.04
CA GLY A 58 8.56 26.74 1.89
C GLY A 58 9.66 25.66 1.88
N ASP A 59 10.30 25.45 0.72
CA ASP A 59 11.32 24.41 0.55
C ASP A 59 12.58 24.65 1.37
N ASP A 60 12.94 25.90 1.68
CA ASP A 60 14.07 26.20 2.57
C ASP A 60 13.84 25.64 3.97
N LEU A 61 12.59 25.71 4.46
CA LEU A 61 12.20 25.12 5.73
C LEU A 61 12.10 23.60 5.66
N ALA A 62 11.47 23.09 4.60
CA ALA A 62 11.25 21.67 4.35
C ALA A 62 12.54 20.84 4.25
N PHE A 63 13.66 21.48 3.92
CA PHE A 63 15.00 20.89 3.79
C PHE A 63 16.04 21.53 4.70
N SER A 64 15.61 22.19 5.77
CA SER A 64 16.52 22.88 6.69
C SER A 64 17.40 21.91 7.47
N LYS A 65 18.67 22.25 7.63
CA LYS A 65 19.62 21.51 8.48
C LYS A 65 19.50 21.97 9.93
N PHE A 66 19.40 21.02 10.85
CA PHE A 66 19.42 21.34 12.29
C PHE A 66 20.78 21.92 12.71
N PRO A 67 20.80 22.94 13.57
CA PRO A 67 22.05 23.53 14.07
C PRO A 67 22.81 22.58 15.02
N LYS A 68 22.11 21.64 15.64
CA LYS A 68 22.65 20.58 16.51
C LYS A 68 22.07 19.24 16.07
N PRO A 69 22.79 18.12 16.28
CA PRO A 69 22.25 16.80 16.00
C PRO A 69 20.92 16.55 16.71
N VAL A 70 19.97 15.96 15.98
CA VAL A 70 18.67 15.50 16.48
C VAL A 70 18.65 13.98 16.39
N ASP A 71 18.52 13.34 17.54
CA ASP A 71 18.37 11.89 17.62
C ASP A 71 16.90 11.52 17.38
N VAL A 72 16.65 10.62 16.45
CA VAL A 72 15.31 10.12 16.09
C VAL A 72 15.28 8.63 16.33
N HIS A 73 14.51 8.20 17.30
CA HIS A 73 14.31 6.79 17.66
C HIS A 73 13.20 6.17 16.81
N ILE A 74 13.49 5.06 16.14
CA ILE A 74 12.53 4.41 15.23
C ILE A 74 12.36 2.93 15.49
N GLY A 75 11.16 2.43 15.13
CA GLY A 75 10.93 1.00 14.88
C GLY A 75 10.90 0.73 13.37
N MET A 76 11.54 -0.34 12.92
CA MET A 76 11.72 -0.59 11.50
C MET A 76 11.35 -2.03 11.12
N MET A 77 10.63 -2.16 10.01
CA MET A 77 10.43 -3.43 9.32
C MET A 77 11.67 -3.76 8.50
N VAL A 78 12.10 -5.01 8.52
CA VAL A 78 13.24 -5.49 7.73
C VAL A 78 12.85 -6.78 6.99
N ASP A 79 13.36 -6.91 5.78
CA ASP A 79 13.30 -8.19 5.07
C ASP A 79 14.59 -8.97 5.34
N PRO A 80 14.55 -10.08 6.08
CA PRO A 80 15.74 -10.86 6.40
C PRO A 80 16.37 -11.53 5.17
N THR A 81 15.64 -11.61 4.06
CA THR A 81 16.13 -12.17 2.80
C THR A 81 16.83 -11.14 1.91
N ASP A 82 16.63 -9.85 2.19
CA ASP A 82 17.29 -8.75 1.47
C ASP A 82 18.81 -8.76 1.74
N LYS A 83 19.57 -8.84 0.67
CA LYS A 83 21.04 -8.86 0.67
C LYS A 83 21.63 -7.67 -0.09
N THR A 84 20.86 -6.62 -0.28
CA THR A 84 21.28 -5.44 -1.05
C THR A 84 22.17 -4.48 -0.27
N LEU A 85 22.22 -4.57 1.06
CA LEU A 85 23.16 -3.75 1.85
C LEU A 85 24.61 -4.14 1.53
N PRO A 86 25.49 -3.17 1.20
CA PRO A 86 26.90 -3.40 1.02
C PRO A 86 27.58 -4.02 2.25
N GLU A 87 28.69 -4.70 2.03
CA GLU A 87 29.50 -5.25 3.14
C GLU A 87 29.95 -4.14 4.09
N GLY A 88 29.76 -4.34 5.38
CA GLY A 88 30.03 -3.34 6.44
C GLY A 88 28.90 -2.35 6.71
N ASP A 89 27.86 -2.30 5.89
CA ASP A 89 26.66 -1.54 6.18
C ASP A 89 25.70 -2.32 7.10
N SER A 90 24.85 -1.57 7.78
CA SER A 90 23.86 -2.11 8.71
C SER A 90 22.56 -1.30 8.67
N VAL A 91 21.53 -1.76 9.36
CA VAL A 91 20.26 -1.05 9.52
C VAL A 91 20.47 0.39 10.04
N SER A 92 21.42 0.59 10.96
CA SER A 92 21.69 1.89 11.60
C SER A 92 22.81 2.69 10.91
N ASN A 93 23.57 2.08 10.01
CA ASN A 93 24.66 2.74 9.29
C ASN A 93 24.71 2.26 7.84
N ASN A 94 24.06 2.99 6.96
CA ASN A 94 24.01 2.74 5.52
C ASN A 94 23.99 4.07 4.76
N GLN A 95 23.92 4.02 3.44
CA GLN A 95 23.92 5.26 2.63
C GLN A 95 22.85 6.26 3.06
N TYR A 96 21.67 5.79 3.47
CA TYR A 96 20.53 6.64 3.83
C TYR A 96 20.72 7.32 5.19
N THR A 97 21.15 6.58 6.19
CA THR A 97 21.39 7.14 7.54
C THR A 97 22.57 8.09 7.56
N ARG A 98 23.65 7.80 6.79
CA ARG A 98 24.78 8.70 6.60
C ARG A 98 24.35 10.00 5.89
N TYR A 99 23.55 9.89 4.82
CA TYR A 99 22.98 11.04 4.12
C TYR A 99 22.17 11.94 5.07
N LEU A 100 21.26 11.39 5.86
CA LEU A 100 20.45 12.16 6.81
C LEU A 100 21.30 12.87 7.87
N LYS A 101 22.33 12.21 8.36
CA LYS A 101 23.28 12.80 9.31
C LYS A 101 24.06 13.94 8.69
N ASP A 102 24.64 13.75 7.52
CA ASP A 102 25.54 14.72 6.88
C ASP A 102 24.78 15.94 6.37
N LYS A 103 23.63 15.73 5.73
CA LYS A 103 22.82 16.80 5.14
C LYS A 103 22.01 17.58 6.16
N TYR A 104 21.42 16.90 7.16
CA TYR A 104 20.38 17.48 8.01
C TYR A 104 20.73 17.49 9.52
N ASN A 105 21.85 16.91 9.94
CA ASN A 105 22.17 16.64 11.34
C ASN A 105 21.10 15.76 12.04
N ILE A 106 20.54 14.76 11.35
CA ILE A 106 19.58 13.82 11.90
C ILE A 106 20.31 12.49 12.14
N ASN A 107 20.40 12.08 13.42
CA ASN A 107 20.90 10.76 13.81
C ASN A 107 19.73 9.80 13.95
N VAL A 108 19.73 8.73 13.17
CA VAL A 108 18.71 7.68 13.26
C VAL A 108 19.16 6.59 14.22
N ILE A 109 18.33 6.30 15.21
CA ILE A 109 18.56 5.28 16.23
C ILE A 109 17.44 4.23 16.08
N VAL A 110 17.81 3.01 15.73
CA VAL A 110 16.85 1.92 15.56
C VAL A 110 16.65 1.21 16.89
N ASP A 111 15.52 1.45 17.55
CA ASP A 111 15.18 0.84 18.84
C ASP A 111 14.85 -0.64 18.72
N TRP A 112 14.21 -1.00 17.60
CA TRP A 112 13.87 -2.39 17.29
C TRP A 112 13.68 -2.59 15.79
N THR A 113 13.91 -3.83 15.35
CA THR A 113 13.54 -4.32 14.03
C THR A 113 12.60 -5.53 14.16
N ALA A 114 11.77 -5.76 13.16
CA ALA A 114 10.98 -6.99 13.04
C ALA A 114 10.93 -7.43 11.58
N ALA A 115 10.91 -8.73 11.34
CA ALA A 115 10.81 -9.29 10.00
C ALA A 115 9.45 -8.95 9.36
N THR A 116 9.44 -8.83 8.03
CA THR A 116 8.21 -8.60 7.25
C THR A 116 7.11 -9.62 7.56
N GLY A 117 5.86 -9.24 7.39
CA GLY A 117 4.71 -10.11 7.60
C GLY A 117 4.22 -10.16 9.05
N ASN A 118 3.91 -11.35 9.53
CA ASN A 118 3.26 -11.53 10.85
C ASN A 118 4.11 -11.04 12.03
N ASP A 119 5.43 -11.22 11.98
CA ASP A 119 6.33 -10.78 13.05
C ASP A 119 6.27 -9.26 13.23
N PHE A 120 6.26 -8.52 12.11
CA PHE A 120 6.12 -7.07 12.14
C PHE A 120 4.76 -6.63 12.72
N LYS A 121 3.65 -7.21 12.24
CA LYS A 121 2.31 -6.92 12.73
C LYS A 121 2.17 -7.19 14.23
N GLN A 122 2.72 -8.30 14.69
CA GLN A 122 2.75 -8.64 16.12
C GLN A 122 3.57 -7.62 16.92
N LYS A 123 4.76 -7.24 16.42
CA LYS A 123 5.62 -6.24 17.08
C LYS A 123 4.94 -4.88 17.16
N VAL A 124 4.30 -4.40 16.08
CA VAL A 124 3.51 -3.17 16.06
C VAL A 124 2.37 -3.23 17.06
N SER A 125 1.59 -4.32 17.06
CA SER A 125 0.47 -4.50 17.99
C SER A 125 0.91 -4.44 19.46
N LEU A 126 2.00 -5.13 19.82
CA LEU A 126 2.57 -5.11 21.17
C LEU A 126 3.11 -3.71 21.54
N THR A 127 3.74 -3.01 20.59
CA THR A 127 4.24 -1.66 20.79
C THR A 127 3.09 -0.69 21.10
N ILE A 128 2.01 -0.74 20.35
CA ILE A 128 0.79 0.07 20.59
C ILE A 128 0.17 -0.30 21.93
N ALA A 129 -0.01 -1.58 22.22
CA ALA A 129 -0.63 -2.05 23.45
C ALA A 129 0.17 -1.65 24.70
N SER A 130 1.50 -1.57 24.62
CA SER A 130 2.37 -1.13 25.71
C SER A 130 2.32 0.38 25.98
N GLY A 131 1.81 1.18 25.04
CA GLY A 131 1.87 2.64 25.07
C GLY A 131 3.27 3.24 24.98
N LYS A 132 4.28 2.42 24.60
CA LYS A 132 5.69 2.82 24.49
C LYS A 132 6.11 2.82 23.01
N LEU A 133 5.63 3.81 22.26
CA LEU A 133 6.04 4.00 20.88
C LEU A 133 7.45 4.59 20.84
N PRO A 134 8.30 4.19 19.86
CA PRO A 134 9.47 4.98 19.47
C PRO A 134 9.01 6.36 18.96
N ASP A 135 9.93 7.26 18.66
CA ASP A 135 9.56 8.58 18.12
C ASP A 135 8.76 8.44 16.81
N GLY A 136 9.21 7.55 15.93
CA GLY A 136 8.53 7.22 14.70
C GLY A 136 8.55 5.73 14.37
N MET A 137 7.48 5.25 13.72
CA MET A 137 7.45 3.92 13.10
C MET A 137 6.48 3.92 11.92
N VAL A 138 6.75 3.08 10.94
CA VAL A 138 5.77 2.79 9.89
C VAL A 138 4.82 1.72 10.42
N VAL A 139 3.53 1.85 10.12
CA VAL A 139 2.53 0.79 10.32
C VAL A 139 1.95 0.41 8.96
N ASP A 140 1.74 -0.87 8.73
CA ASP A 140 1.36 -1.45 7.44
C ASP A 140 -0.15 -1.69 7.30
N ASP A 141 -0.92 -1.13 8.23
CA ASP A 141 -2.38 -1.25 8.25
C ASP A 141 -2.97 -0.02 8.95
N ARG A 142 -4.01 0.57 8.37
CA ARG A 142 -4.69 1.74 8.93
C ARG A 142 -5.35 1.44 10.28
N SER A 143 -5.75 0.21 10.54
CA SER A 143 -6.32 -0.18 11.83
C SER A 143 -5.33 0.04 12.98
N PHE A 144 -4.04 -0.24 12.77
CA PHE A 144 -3.00 0.07 13.75
C PHE A 144 -2.85 1.58 13.99
N MET A 145 -2.87 2.40 12.92
CA MET A 145 -2.86 3.85 13.04
C MET A 145 -4.07 4.35 13.83
N THR A 146 -5.27 3.90 13.46
CA THR A 146 -6.53 4.28 14.13
C THR A 146 -6.53 3.87 15.60
N LYS A 147 -6.07 2.65 15.92
CA LYS A 147 -5.96 2.16 17.30
C LYS A 147 -4.97 3.00 18.13
N ALA A 148 -3.81 3.33 17.56
CA ALA A 148 -2.84 4.19 18.23
C ALA A 148 -3.39 5.61 18.44
N ALA A 149 -4.10 6.17 17.44
CA ALA A 149 -4.73 7.48 17.53
C ALA A 149 -5.85 7.52 18.57
N SER A 150 -6.76 6.53 18.58
CA SER A 150 -7.86 6.43 19.54
C SER A 150 -7.36 6.24 20.98
N SER A 151 -6.20 5.61 21.16
CA SER A 151 -5.52 5.47 22.44
C SER A 151 -4.73 6.73 22.84
N GLY A 152 -4.77 7.81 22.06
CA GLY A 152 -4.10 9.08 22.36
C GLY A 152 -2.56 9.01 22.30
N LEU A 153 -2.01 8.06 21.53
CA LEU A 153 -0.56 7.82 21.46
C LEU A 153 0.13 8.60 20.35
N LEU A 154 -0.62 9.15 19.39
CA LEU A 154 -0.07 9.81 18.21
C LEU A 154 -0.02 11.33 18.35
N TYR A 155 0.98 11.92 17.70
CA TYR A 155 1.14 13.36 17.56
C TYR A 155 0.17 13.87 16.50
N ASP A 156 -0.50 14.99 16.75
CA ASP A 156 -1.24 15.73 15.74
C ASP A 156 -0.26 16.57 14.91
N ILE A 157 0.01 16.11 13.69
CA ILE A 157 0.99 16.75 12.81
C ILE A 157 0.39 17.76 11.85
N THR A 158 -0.93 18.03 11.90
CA THR A 158 -1.66 18.82 10.90
C THR A 158 -0.94 20.12 10.55
N ASP A 159 -0.67 20.94 11.55
CA ASP A 159 -0.09 22.28 11.34
C ASP A 159 1.39 22.19 10.94
N LEU A 160 2.16 21.28 11.59
CA LEU A 160 3.57 21.07 11.25
C LEU A 160 3.75 20.47 9.86
N PHE A 161 2.88 19.54 9.46
CA PHE A 161 2.93 18.98 8.10
C PHE A 161 2.70 20.06 7.05
N GLN A 162 1.68 20.92 7.22
CA GLN A 162 1.45 22.04 6.31
C GLN A 162 2.63 23.00 6.23
N GLN A 163 3.32 23.23 7.35
CA GLN A 163 4.45 24.13 7.42
C GLN A 163 5.73 23.53 6.81
N TYR A 164 5.99 22.23 7.03
CA TYR A 164 7.23 21.54 6.67
C TYR A 164 7.15 20.69 5.42
N GLN A 165 5.98 20.46 4.82
CA GLN A 165 5.91 19.74 3.54
C GLN A 165 6.62 20.53 2.43
N SER A 166 7.42 19.86 1.63
CA SER A 166 8.02 20.46 0.44
C SER A 166 6.97 20.76 -0.63
N SER A 167 7.30 21.64 -1.57
CA SER A 167 6.44 21.91 -2.73
C SER A 167 6.08 20.62 -3.47
N GLN A 168 7.04 19.72 -3.67
CA GLN A 168 6.85 18.43 -4.32
C GLN A 168 5.89 17.52 -3.54
N VAL A 169 6.06 17.40 -2.21
CA VAL A 169 5.13 16.62 -1.37
C VAL A 169 3.72 17.21 -1.41
N LYS A 170 3.60 18.53 -1.39
CA LYS A 170 2.31 19.22 -1.53
C LYS A 170 1.61 18.89 -2.85
N ASP A 171 2.34 18.90 -3.96
CA ASP A 171 1.79 18.60 -5.28
C ASP A 171 1.38 17.12 -5.40
N ILE A 172 2.18 16.19 -4.82
CA ILE A 172 1.82 14.77 -4.73
C ILE A 172 0.55 14.57 -3.89
N MET A 173 0.45 15.22 -2.73
CA MET A 173 -0.77 15.16 -1.91
C MET A 173 -1.99 15.70 -2.67
N ALA A 174 -1.83 16.81 -3.40
CA ALA A 174 -2.88 17.41 -4.19
C ALA A 174 -3.36 16.51 -5.35
N SER A 175 -2.47 15.73 -5.97
CA SER A 175 -2.81 14.80 -7.05
C SER A 175 -3.81 13.71 -6.62
N THR A 176 -3.96 13.48 -5.32
CA THR A 176 -4.91 12.51 -4.76
C THR A 176 -6.30 13.09 -4.48
N GLU A 177 -6.56 14.34 -4.82
CA GLU A 177 -7.88 14.99 -4.63
C GLU A 177 -8.39 14.93 -3.18
N GLY A 178 -7.47 15.02 -2.20
CA GLY A 178 -7.78 14.99 -0.77
C GLY A 178 -7.82 13.59 -0.14
N ARG A 179 -7.85 12.51 -0.93
CA ARG A 179 -7.93 11.12 -0.44
C ARG A 179 -6.75 10.76 0.48
N ALA A 180 -5.53 11.21 0.17
CA ALA A 180 -4.36 10.95 1.01
C ALA A 180 -4.47 11.65 2.38
N MET A 181 -4.96 12.88 2.42
CA MET A 181 -5.18 13.62 3.67
C MET A 181 -6.24 12.92 4.55
N GLU A 182 -7.36 12.53 3.95
CA GLU A 182 -8.40 11.78 4.65
C GLU A 182 -7.86 10.47 5.22
N ASN A 183 -7.09 9.75 4.41
CA ASN A 183 -6.51 8.45 4.78
C ASN A 183 -5.50 8.55 5.94
N ALA A 184 -4.77 9.67 6.03
CA ALA A 184 -3.79 9.96 7.09
C ALA A 184 -4.39 10.55 8.37
N SER A 185 -5.72 10.79 8.38
CA SER A 185 -6.38 11.55 9.43
C SER A 185 -7.20 10.65 10.38
N TYR A 186 -7.29 11.10 11.63
CA TYR A 186 -8.19 10.60 12.64
C TYR A 186 -9.01 11.76 13.22
N LYS A 187 -10.35 11.69 13.16
CA LYS A 187 -11.26 12.76 13.59
C LYS A 187 -10.93 14.13 12.98
N GLY A 188 -10.60 14.14 11.68
CA GLY A 188 -10.31 15.37 10.94
C GLY A 188 -8.93 16.00 11.21
N ARG A 189 -8.07 15.36 12.00
CA ARG A 189 -6.69 15.80 12.27
C ARG A 189 -5.70 14.81 11.71
N MET A 190 -4.66 15.29 11.04
CA MET A 190 -3.61 14.44 10.47
C MET A 190 -2.72 13.88 11.58
N VAL A 191 -2.66 12.55 11.69
CA VAL A 191 -1.92 11.82 12.74
C VAL A 191 -0.82 10.92 12.19
N SER A 192 -0.64 10.93 10.88
CA SER A 192 0.39 10.14 10.20
C SER A 192 0.80 10.79 8.88
N ILE A 193 1.95 10.41 8.34
CA ILE A 193 2.33 10.68 6.96
C ILE A 193 1.87 9.48 6.13
N PRO A 194 0.98 9.65 5.13
CA PRO A 194 0.47 8.54 4.33
C PRO A 194 1.51 8.07 3.32
N ASN A 195 1.45 6.79 2.99
CA ASN A 195 1.99 6.27 1.75
C ASN A 195 1.05 6.67 0.59
N ILE A 196 1.60 7.13 -0.52
CA ILE A 196 0.84 7.47 -1.72
C ILE A 196 1.50 6.76 -2.90
N THR A 197 0.77 5.84 -3.51
CA THR A 197 1.19 5.17 -4.74
C THR A 197 0.25 5.56 -5.88
N VAL A 198 0.64 5.29 -7.10
CA VAL A 198 -0.21 5.58 -8.27
C VAL A 198 -1.59 4.96 -8.13
N ASP A 199 -2.61 5.60 -8.67
CA ASP A 199 -4.01 5.15 -8.52
C ASP A 199 -4.23 3.74 -9.08
N THR A 200 -3.50 3.39 -10.13
CA THR A 200 -3.57 2.09 -10.79
C THR A 200 -2.69 1.01 -10.16
N ASP A 201 -1.88 1.33 -9.13
CA ASP A 201 -0.91 0.41 -8.51
C ASP A 201 -1.53 -0.90 -7.98
N GLY A 202 -2.78 -0.85 -7.58
CA GLY A 202 -3.53 -2.02 -7.11
C GLY A 202 -4.50 -2.62 -8.11
N VAL A 203 -4.59 -2.07 -9.31
CA VAL A 203 -5.45 -2.63 -10.36
C VAL A 203 -4.73 -3.79 -11.03
N HIS A 204 -5.35 -4.97 -10.99
CA HIS A 204 -4.79 -6.15 -11.62
C HIS A 204 -5.12 -6.18 -13.11
N VAL A 205 -4.14 -6.61 -13.91
CA VAL A 205 -4.26 -6.91 -15.33
C VAL A 205 -3.99 -8.39 -15.58
N LEU A 206 -4.38 -8.86 -16.74
CA LEU A 206 -3.97 -10.16 -17.26
C LEU A 206 -2.51 -10.09 -17.70
N TRP A 207 -1.64 -10.87 -17.07
CA TRP A 207 -0.29 -11.17 -17.54
C TRP A 207 -0.30 -12.48 -18.30
N ILE A 208 0.18 -12.47 -19.55
CA ILE A 208 0.14 -13.64 -20.43
C ILE A 208 1.42 -13.81 -21.24
N ARG A 209 1.86 -15.04 -21.42
CA ARG A 209 2.95 -15.44 -22.30
C ARG A 209 2.54 -15.27 -23.77
N LYS A 210 2.87 -14.10 -24.34
CA LYS A 210 2.56 -13.79 -25.74
C LYS A 210 3.27 -14.73 -26.71
N ASP A 211 4.48 -15.15 -26.40
CA ASP A 211 5.23 -16.15 -27.16
C ASP A 211 4.52 -17.51 -27.20
N TRP A 212 3.77 -17.90 -26.16
CA TRP A 212 2.95 -19.10 -26.18
C TRP A 212 1.70 -18.93 -27.05
N LEU A 213 1.08 -17.73 -27.03
CA LEU A 213 -0.01 -17.40 -27.96
C LEU A 213 0.46 -17.48 -29.40
N ASP A 214 1.63 -16.88 -29.71
CA ASP A 214 2.18 -16.85 -31.06
C ASP A 214 2.51 -18.28 -31.57
N LYS A 215 3.09 -19.10 -30.70
CA LYS A 215 3.39 -20.51 -31.03
C LYS A 215 2.14 -21.30 -31.40
N LEU A 216 1.01 -21.01 -30.74
CA LEU A 216 -0.27 -21.66 -31.02
C LEU A 216 -1.14 -20.90 -32.02
N GLN A 217 -0.70 -19.77 -32.54
CA GLN A 217 -1.44 -18.86 -33.41
C GLN A 217 -2.80 -18.43 -32.82
N LEU A 218 -2.81 -18.20 -31.50
CA LEU A 218 -3.99 -17.76 -30.77
C LEU A 218 -4.01 -16.23 -30.65
N PRO A 219 -5.18 -15.60 -30.75
CA PRO A 219 -5.33 -14.18 -30.45
C PRO A 219 -5.12 -13.93 -28.96
N VAL A 220 -4.82 -12.67 -28.60
CA VAL A 220 -4.83 -12.21 -27.21
C VAL A 220 -6.25 -12.37 -26.65
N PRO A 221 -6.41 -13.09 -25.51
CA PRO A 221 -7.72 -13.26 -24.90
C PRO A 221 -8.21 -11.92 -24.32
N LYS A 222 -9.48 -11.61 -24.56
CA LYS A 222 -10.10 -10.37 -24.09
C LYS A 222 -11.13 -10.60 -23.00
N THR A 223 -11.89 -11.67 -23.09
CA THR A 223 -12.99 -12.00 -22.18
C THR A 223 -12.64 -13.16 -21.27
N VAL A 224 -13.44 -13.37 -20.26
CA VAL A 224 -13.33 -14.52 -19.34
C VAL A 224 -13.37 -15.84 -20.11
N ALA A 225 -14.26 -15.95 -21.10
CA ALA A 225 -14.36 -17.15 -21.95
C ALA A 225 -13.12 -17.37 -22.84
N ASP A 226 -12.48 -16.28 -23.32
CA ASP A 226 -11.25 -16.41 -24.09
C ASP A 226 -10.08 -16.87 -23.20
N ILE A 227 -10.02 -16.40 -21.96
CA ILE A 227 -9.00 -16.83 -20.97
C ILE A 227 -9.13 -18.32 -20.70
N GLU A 228 -10.36 -18.82 -20.49
CA GLU A 228 -10.62 -20.26 -20.29
C GLU A 228 -10.09 -21.09 -21.46
N LYS A 229 -10.43 -20.70 -22.69
CA LYS A 229 -9.97 -21.38 -23.91
C LYS A 229 -8.44 -21.37 -24.03
N THR A 230 -7.83 -20.22 -23.74
CA THR A 230 -6.38 -20.04 -23.83
C THR A 230 -5.65 -20.87 -22.78
N ALA A 231 -6.10 -20.86 -21.52
CA ALA A 231 -5.54 -21.67 -20.46
C ALA A 231 -5.57 -23.16 -20.81
N LYS A 232 -6.74 -23.63 -21.33
CA LYS A 232 -6.87 -25.00 -21.80
C LYS A 232 -5.90 -25.31 -22.93
N ALA A 233 -5.77 -24.44 -23.92
CA ALA A 233 -4.85 -24.65 -25.04
C ALA A 233 -3.37 -24.72 -24.57
N PHE A 234 -2.96 -23.90 -23.62
CA PHE A 234 -1.62 -23.95 -23.04
C PHE A 234 -1.34 -25.28 -22.34
N MET A 235 -2.31 -25.80 -21.59
CA MET A 235 -2.22 -27.09 -20.90
C MET A 235 -2.19 -28.26 -21.88
N ASP A 236 -3.13 -28.30 -22.85
CA ASP A 236 -3.24 -29.37 -23.82
C ASP A 236 -1.96 -29.51 -24.66
N ASN A 237 -1.25 -28.40 -24.90
CA ASN A 237 0.02 -28.35 -25.63
C ASN A 237 1.25 -28.41 -24.72
N LYS A 238 1.08 -28.54 -23.40
CA LYS A 238 2.16 -28.68 -22.41
C LYS A 238 3.25 -27.60 -22.54
N LEU A 239 2.85 -26.33 -22.69
CA LEU A 239 3.80 -25.25 -22.99
C LEU A 239 4.77 -24.98 -21.82
N GLY A 240 4.38 -25.28 -20.60
CA GLY A 240 5.22 -25.28 -19.39
C GLY A 240 5.81 -26.65 -19.04
N GLY A 241 5.85 -27.60 -20.00
CA GLY A 241 6.26 -28.99 -19.79
C GLY A 241 5.13 -29.83 -19.20
N ASP A 242 5.47 -31.00 -18.65
CA ASP A 242 4.48 -31.95 -18.10
C ASP A 242 3.72 -31.39 -16.88
N LYS A 243 4.23 -30.34 -16.25
CA LYS A 243 3.61 -29.65 -15.10
C LYS A 243 2.92 -28.34 -15.51
N THR A 244 2.50 -28.20 -16.75
CA THR A 244 1.82 -26.98 -17.21
C THR A 244 0.58 -26.70 -16.38
N ILE A 245 0.52 -25.51 -15.80
CA ILE A 245 -0.60 -24.95 -15.05
C ILE A 245 -1.32 -23.96 -15.98
N GLY A 246 -2.64 -24.03 -16.05
CA GLY A 246 -3.42 -23.12 -16.90
C GLY A 246 -3.35 -21.67 -16.42
N ILE A 247 -3.72 -21.43 -15.16
CA ILE A 247 -3.75 -20.12 -14.52
C ILE A 247 -3.14 -20.23 -13.14
N ALA A 248 -2.12 -19.42 -12.82
CA ALA A 248 -1.62 -19.30 -11.45
C ALA A 248 -2.68 -18.59 -10.59
N GLY A 249 -2.89 -19.11 -9.38
CA GLY A 249 -3.84 -18.57 -8.41
C GLY A 249 -3.15 -18.05 -7.14
N PRO A 250 -3.92 -17.52 -6.17
CA PRO A 250 -3.39 -16.99 -4.93
C PRO A 250 -2.69 -18.07 -4.10
N SER A 251 -1.67 -17.66 -3.34
CA SER A 251 -0.97 -18.48 -2.37
C SER A 251 -1.74 -18.56 -1.04
N LYS A 252 -1.21 -19.31 -0.07
CA LYS A 252 -1.79 -19.38 1.29
C LYS A 252 -1.75 -18.04 2.05
N ASN A 253 -0.90 -17.10 1.61
CA ASN A 253 -0.69 -15.80 2.24
C ASN A 253 -1.37 -14.65 1.48
N THR A 254 -2.04 -14.96 0.37
CA THR A 254 -2.72 -13.98 -0.48
C THR A 254 -4.19 -14.34 -0.62
N TYR A 255 -5.00 -13.36 -1.03
CA TYR A 255 -6.45 -13.52 -1.12
C TYR A 255 -6.88 -13.78 -2.58
N PRO A 256 -8.04 -14.43 -2.80
CA PRO A 256 -8.61 -14.57 -4.15
C PRO A 256 -8.95 -13.24 -4.83
N TYR A 257 -9.10 -12.16 -4.07
CA TYR A 257 -9.44 -10.82 -4.54
C TYR A 257 -8.98 -9.75 -3.54
N SER A 258 -8.87 -8.52 -4.00
CA SER A 258 -8.61 -7.33 -3.18
C SER A 258 -9.78 -7.02 -2.25
N THR A 259 -9.50 -6.46 -1.08
CA THR A 259 -10.53 -6.04 -0.12
C THR A 259 -10.34 -4.57 0.24
N PHE A 260 -11.35 -3.95 0.82
CA PHE A 260 -11.28 -2.55 1.25
C PHE A 260 -10.18 -2.29 2.29
N LEU A 261 -9.78 -3.28 3.07
CA LEU A 261 -8.68 -3.14 4.05
C LEU A 261 -7.33 -3.57 3.49
N VAL A 262 -7.32 -4.55 2.59
CA VAL A 262 -6.12 -5.08 1.95
C VAL A 262 -6.33 -4.96 0.45
N SER A 263 -6.27 -3.73 -0.03
CA SER A 263 -6.33 -3.48 -1.46
C SER A 263 -4.93 -3.66 -2.02
N SER A 264 -4.84 -4.44 -3.07
CA SER A 264 -3.84 -4.23 -4.06
C SER A 264 -2.59 -5.06 -4.03
N ASN A 265 -1.74 -5.40 -3.88
CA ASN A 265 -0.44 -6.03 -4.17
C ASN A 265 -0.55 -7.56 -4.19
N ASN A 266 -1.71 -8.06 -4.60
CA ASN A 266 -2.08 -9.45 -4.47
C ASN A 266 -1.84 -10.22 -5.78
N MET A 267 -0.57 -10.45 -6.11
CA MET A 267 -0.24 -11.28 -7.28
C MET A 267 -0.99 -12.62 -7.22
N GLY A 268 -1.62 -13.00 -8.32
CA GLY A 268 -2.43 -14.22 -8.44
C GLY A 268 -3.89 -14.07 -8.00
N GLY A 269 -4.32 -12.90 -7.51
CA GLY A 269 -5.74 -12.64 -7.22
C GLY A 269 -6.58 -12.58 -8.49
N PHE A 270 -7.84 -13.01 -8.41
CA PHE A 270 -8.76 -13.10 -9.57
C PHE A 270 -9.56 -11.80 -9.79
N ASP A 271 -9.07 -10.64 -9.32
CA ASP A 271 -9.75 -9.34 -9.46
C ASP A 271 -10.21 -9.04 -10.89
N PRO A 272 -9.40 -9.29 -11.96
CA PRO A 272 -9.88 -9.06 -13.34
C PRO A 272 -11.05 -9.94 -13.75
N ILE A 273 -11.12 -11.18 -13.25
CA ILE A 273 -12.26 -12.08 -13.49
C ILE A 273 -13.50 -11.56 -12.76
N PHE A 274 -13.35 -11.17 -11.50
CA PHE A 274 -14.45 -10.57 -10.75
C PHE A 274 -14.95 -9.27 -11.40
N GLY A 275 -14.05 -8.36 -11.79
CA GLY A 275 -14.41 -7.11 -12.47
C GLY A 275 -15.13 -7.33 -13.80
N ALA A 276 -14.67 -8.28 -14.61
CA ALA A 276 -15.32 -8.65 -15.86
C ALA A 276 -16.73 -9.26 -15.66
N MET A 277 -16.99 -9.88 -14.51
CA MET A 277 -18.29 -10.41 -14.10
C MET A 277 -19.15 -9.40 -13.32
N ASP A 278 -18.74 -8.14 -13.28
CA ASP A 278 -19.36 -7.05 -12.49
C ASP A 278 -19.53 -7.40 -10.99
N ALA A 279 -18.57 -8.15 -10.46
CA ALA A 279 -18.49 -8.55 -9.06
C ALA A 279 -17.35 -7.82 -8.37
N TYR A 280 -17.60 -7.34 -7.16
CA TYR A 280 -16.60 -6.57 -6.38
C TYR A 280 -16.54 -7.09 -4.95
N PRO A 281 -16.16 -8.36 -4.74
CA PRO A 281 -16.06 -8.91 -3.39
C PRO A 281 -15.05 -8.10 -2.57
N GLY A 282 -15.25 -8.06 -1.26
CA GLY A 282 -14.38 -7.33 -0.35
C GLY A 282 -14.58 -5.81 -0.32
N TYR A 283 -15.46 -5.24 -1.18
CA TYR A 283 -15.71 -3.80 -1.26
C TYR A 283 -17.11 -3.45 -0.77
N TRP A 284 -17.24 -2.26 -0.21
CA TRP A 284 -18.52 -1.64 0.15
C TRP A 284 -18.99 -0.77 -1.01
N LEU A 285 -20.07 -1.15 -1.65
CA LEU A 285 -20.58 -0.52 -2.86
C LEU A 285 -21.67 0.48 -2.52
N ASP A 286 -21.57 1.71 -3.03
CA ASP A 286 -22.63 2.69 -3.00
C ASP A 286 -23.70 2.32 -4.04
N ASN A 287 -24.94 2.13 -3.60
CA ASN A 287 -26.05 1.81 -4.48
C ASN A 287 -26.69 3.07 -5.14
N GLY A 288 -26.23 4.28 -4.78
CA GLY A 288 -26.72 5.54 -5.32
C GLY A 288 -28.05 6.02 -4.73
N ASP A 289 -28.62 5.29 -3.79
CA ASP A 289 -29.88 5.62 -3.09
C ASP A 289 -29.67 5.91 -1.59
N GLY A 290 -28.41 6.03 -1.17
CA GLY A 290 -28.00 6.20 0.23
C GLY A 290 -27.89 4.89 1.00
N SER A 291 -28.06 3.75 0.36
CA SER A 291 -27.74 2.43 0.89
C SER A 291 -26.42 1.92 0.35
N VAL A 292 -25.86 0.93 1.03
CA VAL A 292 -24.62 0.25 0.61
C VAL A 292 -24.81 -1.26 0.56
N THR A 293 -24.01 -1.90 -0.27
CA THR A 293 -23.95 -3.36 -0.36
C THR A 293 -22.51 -3.84 -0.13
N TYR A 294 -22.32 -4.88 0.68
CA TYR A 294 -21.03 -5.55 0.75
C TYR A 294 -20.89 -6.49 -0.45
N GLY A 295 -19.96 -6.17 -1.35
CA GLY A 295 -19.83 -6.82 -2.65
C GLY A 295 -19.66 -8.33 -2.59
N THR A 296 -19.03 -8.87 -1.51
CA THR A 296 -18.89 -10.32 -1.33
C THR A 296 -20.24 -11.02 -1.21
N THR A 297 -21.29 -10.34 -0.73
CA THR A 297 -22.60 -10.96 -0.48
C THR A 297 -23.55 -10.93 -1.69
N THR A 298 -23.06 -10.52 -2.87
CA THR A 298 -23.88 -10.32 -4.08
C THR A 298 -24.00 -11.59 -4.94
N ASP A 299 -25.07 -11.65 -5.72
CA ASP A 299 -25.26 -12.73 -6.71
C ASP A 299 -24.17 -12.72 -7.79
N HIS A 300 -23.60 -11.56 -8.13
CA HIS A 300 -22.47 -11.47 -9.06
C HIS A 300 -21.25 -12.20 -8.51
N THR A 301 -20.94 -12.02 -7.23
CA THR A 301 -19.87 -12.75 -6.55
C THR A 301 -20.16 -14.25 -6.52
N LYS A 302 -21.40 -14.66 -6.19
CA LYS A 302 -21.79 -16.08 -6.22
C LYS A 302 -21.56 -16.72 -7.60
N LYS A 303 -21.98 -16.04 -8.68
CA LYS A 303 -21.78 -16.52 -10.06
C LYS A 303 -20.30 -16.64 -10.41
N THR A 304 -19.48 -15.66 -10.02
CA THR A 304 -18.03 -15.70 -10.27
C THR A 304 -17.35 -16.82 -9.49
N LEU A 305 -17.76 -17.06 -8.24
CA LEU A 305 -17.24 -18.19 -7.47
C LEU A 305 -17.63 -19.55 -8.09
N ALA A 306 -18.83 -19.68 -8.65
CA ALA A 306 -19.25 -20.88 -9.37
C ALA A 306 -18.37 -21.13 -10.62
N LEU A 307 -18.02 -20.06 -11.36
CA LEU A 307 -17.09 -20.14 -12.49
C LEU A 307 -15.69 -20.59 -12.04
N LEU A 308 -15.14 -19.97 -10.99
CA LEU A 308 -13.81 -20.35 -10.49
C LEU A 308 -13.78 -21.79 -9.96
N ALA A 309 -14.84 -22.25 -9.33
CA ALA A 309 -14.98 -23.65 -8.89
C ALA A 309 -15.03 -24.62 -10.10
N ASP A 310 -15.73 -24.25 -11.17
CA ASP A 310 -15.74 -25.01 -12.42
C ASP A 310 -14.34 -25.05 -13.06
N TRP A 311 -13.63 -23.93 -13.11
CA TRP A 311 -12.26 -23.87 -13.62
C TRP A 311 -11.29 -24.71 -12.77
N TYR A 312 -11.43 -24.68 -11.45
CA TYR A 312 -10.62 -25.54 -10.58
C TYR A 312 -10.91 -27.02 -10.82
N LYS A 313 -12.19 -27.39 -10.91
CA LYS A 313 -12.63 -28.77 -11.24
C LYS A 313 -12.11 -29.23 -12.59
N LYS A 314 -12.03 -28.35 -13.58
CA LYS A 314 -11.44 -28.61 -14.91
C LYS A 314 -9.90 -28.68 -14.89
N GLY A 315 -9.26 -28.38 -13.77
CA GLY A 315 -7.81 -28.33 -13.63
C GLY A 315 -7.15 -27.10 -14.27
N LEU A 316 -7.93 -26.06 -14.62
CA LEU A 316 -7.40 -24.85 -15.26
C LEU A 316 -6.67 -23.94 -14.28
N ILE A 317 -7.07 -23.93 -13.01
CA ILE A 317 -6.42 -23.18 -11.94
C ILE A 317 -5.36 -24.08 -11.29
N ASP A 318 -4.27 -23.47 -10.82
CA ASP A 318 -3.20 -24.13 -10.05
C ASP A 318 -3.80 -25.08 -8.98
N PRO A 319 -3.49 -26.37 -8.98
CA PRO A 319 -4.02 -27.32 -8.00
C PRO A 319 -3.60 -26.99 -6.56
N GLU A 320 -2.53 -26.21 -6.37
CA GLU A 320 -2.05 -25.77 -5.07
C GLU A 320 -2.55 -24.36 -4.67
N VAL A 321 -3.60 -23.87 -5.33
CA VAL A 321 -4.22 -22.58 -4.97
C VAL A 321 -4.62 -22.56 -3.49
N GLY A 322 -4.28 -21.49 -2.79
CA GLY A 322 -4.53 -21.35 -1.34
C GLY A 322 -3.62 -22.17 -0.43
N THR A 323 -2.71 -22.99 -0.97
CA THR A 323 -1.77 -23.82 -0.18
C THR A 323 -0.32 -23.58 -0.54
N ARG A 324 -0.02 -23.13 -1.74
CA ARG A 324 1.32 -22.77 -2.21
C ARG A 324 1.93 -21.66 -1.33
N ASP A 325 3.22 -21.75 -1.05
CA ASP A 325 3.92 -20.73 -0.25
C ASP A 325 4.07 -19.40 -0.99
N ASN A 326 4.42 -19.47 -2.28
CA ASN A 326 4.64 -18.29 -3.10
C ASN A 326 3.96 -18.46 -4.47
N VAL A 327 3.10 -17.51 -4.83
CA VAL A 327 2.42 -17.49 -6.13
C VAL A 327 3.37 -17.36 -7.32
N GLY A 328 4.54 -16.77 -7.11
CA GLY A 328 5.59 -16.62 -8.11
C GLY A 328 6.27 -17.93 -8.54
N ASP A 329 6.19 -19.01 -7.74
CA ASP A 329 6.93 -20.24 -8.02
C ASP A 329 6.61 -20.84 -9.41
N PRO A 330 5.34 -21.09 -9.79
CA PRO A 330 5.03 -21.63 -11.12
C PRO A 330 5.27 -20.64 -12.25
N ILE A 331 5.20 -19.33 -11.98
CA ILE A 331 5.45 -18.27 -12.95
C ILE A 331 6.94 -18.22 -13.26
N ASN A 332 7.77 -18.17 -12.23
CA ASN A 332 9.23 -18.09 -12.34
C ASN A 332 9.84 -19.40 -12.91
N ALA A 333 9.20 -20.53 -12.64
CA ALA A 333 9.56 -21.81 -13.25
C ALA A 333 9.04 -21.99 -14.70
N ASN A 334 8.37 -20.99 -15.28
CA ASN A 334 7.73 -21.05 -16.61
C ASN A 334 6.75 -22.23 -16.77
N GLN A 335 6.08 -22.63 -15.67
CA GLN A 335 5.08 -23.70 -15.68
C GLN A 335 3.66 -23.19 -16.01
N THR A 336 3.42 -21.88 -15.93
CA THR A 336 2.17 -21.24 -16.32
C THR A 336 2.43 -20.12 -17.32
N GLY A 337 1.45 -19.87 -18.18
CA GLY A 337 1.47 -18.75 -19.12
C GLY A 337 0.44 -17.67 -18.78
N ILE A 338 -0.30 -17.80 -17.68
CA ILE A 338 -1.35 -16.86 -17.29
C ILE A 338 -1.31 -16.63 -15.78
N PHE A 339 -1.28 -15.36 -15.38
CA PHE A 339 -1.55 -14.92 -14.00
C PHE A 339 -2.20 -13.54 -14.01
N PHE A 340 -2.74 -13.11 -12.89
CA PHE A 340 -3.27 -11.76 -12.70
C PHE A 340 -2.43 -11.03 -11.64
N GLY A 341 -2.23 -9.74 -11.83
CA GLY A 341 -1.47 -8.92 -10.90
C GLY A 341 -1.31 -7.49 -11.38
N PRO A 342 -0.79 -6.59 -10.54
CA PRO A 342 -0.56 -5.21 -10.88
C PRO A 342 0.52 -5.03 -11.95
N TRP A 343 0.62 -3.82 -12.50
CA TRP A 343 1.55 -3.44 -13.57
C TRP A 343 3.02 -3.77 -13.24
N TRP A 344 3.45 -3.56 -12.01
CA TRP A 344 4.84 -3.78 -11.59
C TRP A 344 5.24 -5.26 -11.49
N ASN A 345 4.30 -6.18 -11.54
CA ASN A 345 4.62 -7.61 -11.62
C ASN A 345 5.36 -7.99 -12.91
N GLY A 346 5.35 -7.13 -13.94
CA GLY A 346 6.11 -7.35 -15.17
C GLY A 346 7.60 -7.54 -15.00
N GLY A 347 8.18 -7.00 -13.92
CA GLY A 347 9.60 -7.16 -13.61
C GLY A 347 9.86 -7.75 -12.23
N TYR A 348 9.06 -7.35 -11.24
CA TYR A 348 9.32 -7.69 -9.83
C TYR A 348 8.63 -8.98 -9.35
N GLY A 349 7.58 -9.43 -10.02
CA GLY A 349 6.87 -10.66 -9.65
C GLY A 349 7.29 -11.89 -10.43
N ASN A 350 7.71 -11.70 -11.69
CA ASN A 350 8.10 -12.75 -12.62
C ASN A 350 9.56 -12.64 -13.10
N GLY A 351 10.41 -11.92 -12.36
CA GLY A 351 11.79 -11.64 -12.76
C GLY A 351 12.63 -12.88 -13.05
N ASP A 352 12.47 -13.95 -12.27
CA ASP A 352 13.23 -15.18 -12.50
C ASP A 352 12.71 -15.98 -13.70
N SER A 353 11.48 -15.75 -14.17
CA SER A 353 10.99 -16.30 -15.43
C SER A 353 11.90 -15.92 -16.61
N PHE A 354 12.33 -14.63 -16.67
CA PHE A 354 13.23 -14.14 -17.71
C PHE A 354 14.66 -14.70 -17.59
N LYS A 355 15.12 -14.97 -16.36
CA LYS A 355 16.43 -15.62 -16.14
C LYS A 355 16.42 -17.08 -16.57
N ASN A 356 15.31 -17.78 -16.33
CA ASN A 356 15.12 -19.18 -16.66
C ASN A 356 14.78 -19.40 -18.14
N ASP A 357 14.10 -18.42 -18.77
CA ASP A 357 13.77 -18.40 -20.18
C ASP A 357 13.88 -16.97 -20.72
N PRO A 358 15.01 -16.57 -21.30
CA PRO A 358 15.20 -15.22 -21.85
C PRO A 358 14.26 -14.86 -23.00
N THR A 359 13.52 -15.82 -23.53
CA THR A 359 12.52 -15.60 -24.59
C THR A 359 11.11 -15.43 -24.05
N ALA A 360 10.92 -15.54 -22.72
CA ALA A 360 9.64 -15.38 -22.06
C ALA A 360 9.06 -13.97 -22.31
N ASN A 361 8.09 -13.88 -23.21
CA ASN A 361 7.47 -12.62 -23.59
C ASN A 361 6.16 -12.41 -22.82
N TRP A 362 6.28 -11.96 -21.58
CA TRP A 362 5.13 -11.59 -20.76
C TRP A 362 4.54 -10.26 -21.20
N GLN A 363 3.24 -10.21 -21.48
CA GLN A 363 2.51 -9.00 -21.89
C GLN A 363 1.31 -8.77 -20.98
N ALA A 364 0.97 -7.50 -20.74
CA ALA A 364 -0.14 -7.08 -19.91
C ALA A 364 -1.34 -6.61 -20.73
N TYR A 365 -2.55 -7.04 -20.36
CA TYR A 365 -3.79 -6.67 -21.03
C TYR A 365 -4.94 -6.50 -20.02
N PRO A 366 -5.95 -5.65 -20.31
CA PRO A 366 -7.19 -5.63 -19.55
C PRO A 366 -8.02 -6.89 -19.81
N VAL A 367 -8.89 -7.24 -18.87
CA VAL A 367 -9.95 -8.23 -19.06
C VAL A 367 -11.28 -7.51 -19.15
N TYR A 368 -12.00 -7.79 -20.21
CA TYR A 368 -13.27 -7.13 -20.50
C TYR A 368 -14.47 -8.01 -20.10
N SER A 369 -15.51 -7.35 -19.66
CA SER A 369 -16.85 -7.94 -19.52
C SER A 369 -17.45 -8.30 -20.88
N ASP A 370 -18.56 -9.03 -20.88
CA ASP A 370 -19.26 -9.45 -22.12
C ASP A 370 -19.79 -8.24 -22.92
N ASP A 371 -20.03 -7.09 -22.26
CA ASP A 371 -20.40 -5.82 -22.91
C ASP A 371 -19.18 -4.96 -23.29
N ASN A 372 -17.98 -5.56 -23.32
CA ASN A 372 -16.72 -4.97 -23.73
C ASN A 372 -16.29 -3.76 -22.88
N LYS A 373 -16.50 -3.83 -21.57
CA LYS A 373 -16.04 -2.81 -20.60
C LYS A 373 -14.91 -3.33 -19.73
N TRP A 374 -13.92 -2.49 -19.51
CA TRP A 374 -12.89 -2.73 -18.51
C TRP A 374 -13.35 -2.18 -17.17
N ASN A 375 -13.72 -3.07 -16.26
CA ASN A 375 -14.13 -2.74 -14.90
C ASN A 375 -13.01 -3.09 -13.93
N ALA A 376 -12.68 -2.19 -12.99
CA ALA A 376 -11.57 -2.39 -12.08
C ALA A 376 -11.90 -2.04 -10.62
N HIS A 377 -11.38 -2.87 -9.71
CA HIS A 377 -11.30 -2.55 -8.29
C HIS A 377 -10.24 -1.45 -8.09
N MET A 378 -10.64 -0.33 -7.49
CA MET A 378 -9.72 0.75 -7.17
C MET A 378 -9.31 0.67 -5.71
N LYS A 379 -8.02 0.86 -5.44
CA LYS A 379 -7.51 0.84 -4.07
C LYS A 379 -7.61 2.19 -3.36
N THR A 380 -7.30 2.21 -2.06
CA THR A 380 -6.95 3.45 -1.35
C THR A 380 -5.63 4.01 -1.86
N THR A 381 -5.31 5.27 -1.57
CA THR A 381 -4.08 5.94 -1.98
C THR A 381 -2.80 5.25 -1.48
N GLY A 382 -2.90 4.49 -0.39
CA GLY A 382 -1.80 3.72 0.19
C GLY A 382 -2.24 3.01 1.45
N SER A 383 -1.48 2.00 1.86
CA SER A 383 -1.79 1.12 3.00
C SER A 383 -0.81 1.26 4.17
N THR A 384 0.30 1.99 4.00
CA THR A 384 1.29 2.21 5.06
C THR A 384 1.27 3.66 5.55
N TYR A 385 1.63 3.86 6.80
CA TYR A 385 1.54 5.15 7.47
C TYR A 385 2.74 5.33 8.39
N THR A 386 3.48 6.44 8.26
CA THR A 386 4.45 6.82 9.29
C THR A 386 3.73 7.52 10.41
N VAL A 387 3.65 6.88 11.56
CA VAL A 387 3.07 7.43 12.79
C VAL A 387 4.17 7.99 13.69
N ILE A 388 3.85 9.10 14.38
CA ILE A 388 4.77 9.82 15.26
C ILE A 388 4.21 9.79 16.68
N SER A 389 5.04 9.40 17.63
CA SER A 389 4.67 9.35 19.06
C SER A 389 4.27 10.73 19.59
N LYS A 390 3.17 10.80 20.33
CA LYS A 390 2.79 12.03 21.05
C LYS A 390 3.85 12.53 22.01
N LYS A 391 4.78 11.65 22.44
CA LYS A 391 5.90 11.99 23.35
C LYS A 391 7.13 12.52 22.61
N ALA A 392 7.15 12.47 21.27
CA ALA A 392 8.26 13.00 20.49
C ALA A 392 8.39 14.52 20.70
N LYS A 393 9.63 14.97 20.83
CA LYS A 393 9.92 16.41 20.97
C LYS A 393 9.62 17.13 19.65
N PRO A 394 9.26 18.43 19.67
CA PRO A 394 8.95 19.16 18.44
C PRO A 394 10.03 19.08 17.35
N ASP A 395 11.32 19.13 17.71
CA ASP A 395 12.42 19.03 16.74
C ASP A 395 12.54 17.62 16.16
N VAL A 396 12.18 16.58 16.91
CA VAL A 396 12.11 15.21 16.39
C VAL A 396 10.96 15.04 15.39
N VAL A 397 9.79 15.64 15.66
CA VAL A 397 8.66 15.65 14.71
C VAL A 397 9.07 16.33 13.41
N LYS A 398 9.70 17.52 13.48
CA LYS A 398 10.24 18.22 12.32
C LYS A 398 11.27 17.38 11.56
N ALA A 399 12.17 16.70 12.29
CA ALA A 399 13.17 15.82 11.68
C ALA A 399 12.52 14.70 10.87
N ILE A 400 11.48 14.07 11.38
CA ILE A 400 10.74 13.02 10.65
C ILE A 400 10.08 13.59 9.38
N LEU A 401 9.51 14.80 9.43
CA LEU A 401 8.94 15.46 8.24
C LEU A 401 10.03 15.78 7.20
N ILE A 402 11.21 16.26 7.65
CA ILE A 402 12.36 16.51 6.76
C ILE A 402 12.87 15.20 6.14
N MET A 403 12.94 14.10 6.92
CA MET A 403 13.33 12.78 6.40
C MET A 403 12.39 12.35 5.26
N ASN A 404 11.08 12.54 5.41
CA ASN A 404 10.11 12.24 4.37
C ASN A 404 10.33 13.08 3.10
N ASN A 405 10.48 14.40 3.23
CA ASN A 405 10.76 15.29 2.11
C ASN A 405 12.07 14.92 1.39
N ALA A 406 13.11 14.61 2.17
CA ALA A 406 14.44 14.27 1.66
C ALA A 406 14.40 13.00 0.81
N LEU A 407 13.66 11.96 1.23
CA LEU A 407 13.47 10.76 0.41
C LEU A 407 12.78 11.10 -0.90
N VAL A 408 11.67 11.84 -0.85
CA VAL A 408 10.87 12.16 -2.05
C VAL A 408 11.71 12.93 -3.08
N ARG A 409 12.51 13.91 -2.64
CA ARG A 409 13.32 14.72 -3.56
C ARG A 409 14.54 13.99 -4.10
N ASP A 410 15.20 13.23 -3.24
CA ASP A 410 16.57 12.76 -3.51
C ASP A 410 16.65 11.25 -3.76
N GLU A 411 15.51 10.54 -3.85
CA GLU A 411 15.48 9.07 -4.06
C GLU A 411 16.33 8.63 -5.25
N ALA A 412 16.26 9.35 -6.37
CA ALA A 412 17.01 9.05 -7.58
C ALA A 412 18.53 9.31 -7.47
N THR A 413 19.00 9.95 -6.39
CA THR A 413 20.43 10.23 -6.16
C THR A 413 21.16 9.14 -5.39
N PHE A 414 20.41 8.22 -4.77
CA PHE A 414 20.97 7.08 -4.05
C PHE A 414 21.42 5.97 -5.00
N ASP A 415 22.28 5.09 -4.51
CA ASP A 415 22.58 3.85 -5.20
C ASP A 415 21.32 2.96 -5.20
N LEU A 416 20.68 2.87 -6.35
CA LEU A 416 19.41 2.14 -6.54
C LEU A 416 19.60 0.61 -6.52
N SER A 417 20.85 0.11 -6.48
CA SER A 417 21.12 -1.31 -6.23
C SER A 417 20.88 -1.71 -4.76
N VAL A 418 20.89 -0.73 -3.86
CA VAL A 418 20.55 -0.89 -2.45
C VAL A 418 19.04 -0.64 -2.29
N ASN A 419 18.33 -1.65 -1.82
CA ASN A 419 16.89 -1.55 -1.63
C ASN A 419 16.52 -0.32 -0.78
N VAL A 420 15.67 0.53 -1.31
CA VAL A 420 15.17 1.73 -0.62
C VAL A 420 14.35 1.39 0.65
N GLY A 421 13.96 0.15 0.83
CA GLY A 421 13.39 -0.37 2.07
C GLY A 421 14.28 -0.17 3.31
N TRP A 422 15.59 0.00 3.10
CA TRP A 422 16.54 0.36 4.17
C TRP A 422 16.51 1.85 4.56
N TYR A 423 15.76 2.70 3.84
CA TYR A 423 15.56 4.09 4.24
C TYR A 423 14.69 4.16 5.52
N PRO A 424 15.13 4.90 6.55
CA PRO A 424 14.39 5.00 7.82
C PRO A 424 13.01 5.62 7.64
N LEU A 425 11.98 5.00 8.18
CA LEU A 425 10.58 5.46 8.08
C LEU A 425 10.10 5.65 6.62
N ARG A 426 10.56 4.77 5.73
CA ARG A 426 10.22 4.86 4.31
C ARG A 426 8.71 4.84 4.08
N ASN A 427 8.23 5.89 3.37
CA ASN A 427 6.95 5.89 2.68
C ASN A 427 7.20 6.12 1.18
N VAL A 428 6.41 5.47 0.33
CA VAL A 428 6.33 5.86 -1.07
C VAL A 428 5.45 7.09 -1.17
N LEU A 429 5.90 8.12 -1.87
CA LEU A 429 5.08 9.25 -2.28
C LEU A 429 5.29 9.44 -3.78
N ALA A 430 4.28 9.06 -4.55
CA ALA A 430 4.23 9.15 -6.00
C ALA A 430 2.97 9.91 -6.43
N ALA A 431 3.03 10.63 -7.53
CA ALA A 431 1.83 11.25 -8.11
C ALA A 431 0.81 10.17 -8.49
N ALA A 432 -0.48 10.49 -8.40
CA ALA A 432 -1.55 9.54 -8.67
C ALA A 432 -1.47 8.89 -10.08
N ASN A 433 -0.85 9.57 -11.04
CA ASN A 433 -0.68 9.14 -12.44
C ASN A 433 0.80 9.05 -12.86
N GLU A 434 1.73 8.78 -11.94
CA GLU A 434 3.17 8.86 -12.23
C GLU A 434 3.58 7.89 -13.34
N THR A 435 3.13 6.64 -13.28
CA THR A 435 3.58 5.60 -14.25
C THR A 435 2.97 5.78 -15.63
N GLU A 436 1.69 6.19 -15.69
CA GLU A 436 1.04 6.50 -16.98
C GLU A 436 1.72 7.70 -17.66
N TYR A 437 2.11 8.72 -16.90
CA TYR A 437 2.90 9.83 -17.39
C TYR A 437 4.28 9.37 -17.87
N GLU A 438 4.99 8.58 -17.05
CA GLU A 438 6.32 8.04 -17.40
C GLU A 438 6.25 7.20 -18.68
N TYR A 439 5.27 6.31 -18.82
CA TYR A 439 5.08 5.53 -20.06
C TYR A 439 5.01 6.43 -21.29
N ALA A 440 4.13 7.44 -21.26
CA ALA A 440 3.91 8.33 -22.40
C ALA A 440 5.17 9.15 -22.76
N GLU A 441 5.85 9.68 -21.73
CA GLU A 441 7.03 10.53 -21.94
C GLU A 441 8.27 9.72 -22.32
N LEU A 442 8.48 8.53 -21.75
CA LEU A 442 9.56 7.63 -22.13
C LEU A 442 9.42 7.17 -23.59
N LEU A 443 8.21 6.97 -24.06
CA LEU A 443 7.98 6.65 -25.47
C LEU A 443 8.39 7.80 -26.41
N LYS A 444 8.17 9.07 -26.01
CA LYS A 444 8.68 10.26 -26.74
C LYS A 444 10.20 10.32 -26.75
N VAL A 445 10.84 10.01 -25.62
CA VAL A 445 12.32 9.93 -25.55
C VAL A 445 12.85 8.84 -26.49
N LEU A 446 12.24 7.66 -26.51
CA LEU A 446 12.62 6.56 -27.40
C LEU A 446 12.48 6.94 -28.89
N LYS A 447 11.43 7.68 -29.25
CA LYS A 447 11.18 8.17 -30.61
C LYS A 447 12.01 9.40 -30.99
N GLY A 448 12.77 9.98 -30.04
CA GLY A 448 13.58 11.18 -30.25
C GLY A 448 12.76 12.47 -30.34
N GLU A 449 11.52 12.46 -29.89
CA GLU A 449 10.64 13.64 -29.84
C GLU A 449 11.02 14.59 -28.69
N THR A 450 11.54 14.03 -27.59
CA THR A 450 12.06 14.76 -26.42
C THR A 450 13.41 14.19 -26.01
N LYS A 451 14.15 14.94 -25.17
CA LYS A 451 15.43 14.52 -24.61
C LYS A 451 15.35 14.29 -23.11
N PRO A 452 16.20 13.44 -22.52
CA PRO A 452 16.21 13.23 -21.07
C PRO A 452 16.31 14.54 -20.27
N GLU A 453 17.13 15.51 -20.75
CA GLU A 453 17.35 16.80 -20.09
C GLU A 453 16.08 17.65 -19.94
N ASP A 454 15.08 17.46 -20.79
CA ASP A 454 13.79 18.17 -20.73
C ASP A 454 13.03 17.86 -19.43
N TYR A 455 13.36 16.73 -18.80
CA TYR A 455 12.76 16.23 -17.54
C TYR A 455 13.63 16.54 -16.30
N ASN A 456 14.81 17.15 -16.47
CA ASN A 456 15.67 17.56 -15.36
C ASN A 456 15.13 18.83 -14.69
N LYS A 457 14.04 18.68 -13.94
CA LYS A 457 13.37 19.78 -13.25
C LYS A 457 13.48 19.59 -11.74
N PRO A 458 13.98 20.59 -10.99
CA PRO A 458 13.96 20.55 -9.53
C PRO A 458 12.51 20.36 -9.03
N ASN A 459 12.34 19.55 -8.00
CA ASN A 459 11.05 19.30 -7.35
C ASN A 459 9.95 18.85 -8.33
N SER A 460 10.31 18.07 -9.36
CA SER A 460 9.35 17.51 -10.31
C SER A 460 8.31 16.65 -9.58
N LEU A 461 7.03 16.81 -9.94
CA LEU A 461 5.96 15.93 -9.48
C LEU A 461 6.28 14.46 -9.80
N TYR A 462 6.90 14.19 -10.94
CA TYR A 462 7.32 12.89 -11.43
C TYR A 462 8.80 12.66 -11.14
N LYS A 463 9.10 12.23 -9.94
CA LYS A 463 10.46 12.23 -9.36
C LYS A 463 11.47 11.32 -10.06
N LEU A 464 11.02 10.22 -10.67
CA LEU A 464 11.90 9.24 -11.32
C LEU A 464 12.00 9.44 -12.84
N MET A 465 11.16 10.27 -13.43
CA MET A 465 11.10 10.49 -14.89
C MET A 465 12.45 10.82 -15.52
N TYR A 466 13.24 11.72 -14.92
CA TYR A 466 14.57 12.09 -15.46
C TYR A 466 15.56 10.92 -15.39
N ALA A 467 15.56 10.18 -14.28
CA ALA A 467 16.45 9.04 -14.11
C ALA A 467 16.13 7.93 -15.13
N ASP A 468 14.85 7.65 -15.36
CA ASP A 468 14.41 6.67 -16.32
C ASP A 468 14.62 7.12 -17.77
N ALA A 469 14.39 8.39 -18.07
CA ALA A 469 14.68 8.96 -19.39
C ALA A 469 16.15 8.82 -19.81
N LYS A 470 17.10 8.96 -18.87
CA LYS A 470 18.53 8.74 -19.14
C LYS A 470 18.89 7.29 -19.46
N LYS A 471 18.10 6.35 -19.00
CA LYS A 471 18.38 4.90 -19.11
C LYS A 471 17.63 4.25 -20.26
N VAL A 472 16.46 4.76 -20.61
CA VAL A 472 15.50 4.07 -21.48
C VAL A 472 16.11 3.69 -22.84
N GLN A 473 16.90 4.56 -23.48
CA GLN A 473 17.55 4.28 -24.77
C GLN A 473 18.67 3.22 -24.70
N ASN A 474 19.25 3.02 -23.50
CA ASN A 474 20.26 1.97 -23.29
C ASN A 474 19.61 0.61 -23.02
N VAL A 475 18.38 0.62 -22.51
CA VAL A 475 17.63 -0.59 -22.13
C VAL A 475 16.72 -1.06 -23.26
N ILE A 476 16.09 -0.13 -24.01
CA ILE A 476 15.07 -0.46 -24.99
C ILE A 476 15.54 -0.12 -26.42
N LYS A 477 15.47 -1.09 -27.30
CA LYS A 477 15.83 -0.98 -28.71
C LYS A 477 14.60 -1.00 -29.62
N PRO A 478 14.65 -0.32 -30.79
CA PRO A 478 13.54 -0.34 -31.74
C PRO A 478 13.26 -1.76 -32.28
N PRO A 479 12.06 -2.01 -32.85
CA PRO A 479 10.95 -1.05 -33.04
C PRO A 479 10.17 -0.76 -31.76
N TYR A 480 9.57 0.45 -31.64
CA TYR A 480 8.90 0.92 -30.41
C TYR A 480 7.37 0.84 -30.48
N ASP A 481 6.81 0.44 -31.61
CA ASP A 481 5.35 0.41 -31.80
C ASP A 481 4.68 -0.78 -31.08
N GLU A 482 5.39 -1.90 -30.98
CA GLU A 482 4.94 -3.10 -30.25
C GLU A 482 6.14 -3.72 -29.51
N LEU A 483 6.36 -3.24 -28.29
CA LEU A 483 7.48 -3.70 -27.47
C LEU A 483 7.23 -5.14 -26.99
N ASN A 484 8.28 -5.95 -27.06
CA ASN A 484 8.33 -7.31 -26.53
C ASN A 484 9.68 -7.55 -25.83
N VAL A 485 9.88 -8.68 -25.18
CA VAL A 485 11.08 -8.96 -24.38
C VAL A 485 12.37 -8.80 -25.20
N SER A 486 12.38 -9.07 -26.49
CA SER A 486 13.58 -8.96 -27.32
C SER A 486 14.05 -7.51 -27.56
N ASN A 487 13.18 -6.53 -27.32
CA ASN A 487 13.55 -5.12 -27.36
C ASN A 487 14.39 -4.70 -26.15
N PHE A 488 14.38 -5.48 -25.06
CA PHE A 488 14.98 -5.08 -23.80
C PHE A 488 16.37 -5.68 -23.60
N ASN A 489 17.30 -4.84 -23.16
CA ASN A 489 18.62 -5.25 -22.69
C ASN A 489 18.54 -5.65 -21.21
N THR A 490 18.83 -6.90 -20.91
CA THR A 490 18.78 -7.47 -19.55
C THR A 490 20.11 -7.39 -18.80
N SER A 491 21.16 -6.77 -19.36
CA SER A 491 22.51 -6.72 -18.75
C SER A 491 22.51 -6.02 -17.40
N ASN A 492 21.72 -4.94 -17.24
CA ASN A 492 21.37 -4.39 -15.94
C ASN A 492 19.94 -4.83 -15.62
N PHE A 493 19.84 -5.87 -14.78
CA PHE A 493 18.56 -6.50 -14.51
C PHE A 493 17.58 -5.58 -13.75
N GLY A 494 18.07 -4.71 -12.88
CA GLY A 494 17.24 -3.73 -12.17
C GLY A 494 16.61 -2.69 -13.10
N ASP A 495 17.39 -2.12 -14.02
CA ASP A 495 16.88 -1.18 -15.04
C ASP A 495 15.88 -1.89 -15.99
N PHE A 496 16.19 -3.15 -16.36
CA PHE A 496 15.26 -3.98 -17.14
C PHE A 496 13.93 -4.16 -16.41
N GLN A 497 13.96 -4.63 -15.14
CA GLN A 497 12.73 -4.88 -14.37
C GLN A 497 11.85 -3.64 -14.26
N ARG A 498 12.45 -2.49 -13.97
CA ARG A 498 11.71 -1.23 -13.86
C ARG A 498 11.10 -0.81 -15.18
N LEU A 499 11.89 -0.72 -16.22
CA LEU A 499 11.43 -0.23 -17.52
C LEU A 499 10.48 -1.22 -18.21
N TYR A 500 10.65 -2.53 -17.98
CA TYR A 500 9.70 -3.53 -18.46
C TYR A 500 8.34 -3.38 -17.76
N SER A 501 8.35 -3.16 -16.45
CA SER A 501 7.12 -2.91 -15.68
C SER A 501 6.38 -1.68 -16.17
N ILE A 502 7.07 -0.56 -16.43
CA ILE A 502 6.45 0.66 -16.95
C ILE A 502 5.99 0.45 -18.40
N MET A 503 6.87 0.01 -19.29
CA MET A 503 6.58 0.02 -20.74
C MET A 503 5.69 -1.14 -21.20
N ILE A 504 5.61 -2.23 -20.46
CA ILE A 504 4.73 -3.37 -20.75
C ILE A 504 3.57 -3.45 -19.76
N GLY A 505 3.88 -3.37 -18.46
CA GLY A 505 2.88 -3.54 -17.40
C GLY A 505 1.91 -2.39 -17.29
N ASP A 506 2.40 -1.15 -17.39
CA ASP A 506 1.57 0.05 -17.27
C ASP A 506 0.93 0.48 -18.61
N ARG A 507 1.40 -0.05 -19.74
CA ARG A 507 0.84 0.25 -21.07
C ARG A 507 -0.69 0.23 -21.12
N PRO A 508 -1.40 -0.79 -20.59
CA PRO A 508 -2.86 -0.80 -20.60
C PRO A 508 -3.46 0.46 -19.95
N PHE A 509 -2.94 0.87 -18.81
CA PHE A 509 -3.44 2.03 -18.07
C PHE A 509 -3.17 3.36 -18.77
N ALA A 510 -2.00 3.47 -19.41
CA ALA A 510 -1.62 4.67 -20.15
C ALA A 510 -2.34 4.82 -21.51
N THR A 511 -2.87 3.73 -22.08
CA THR A 511 -3.41 3.73 -23.46
C THR A 511 -4.88 3.36 -23.56
N ILE A 512 -5.47 2.75 -22.53
CA ILE A 512 -6.85 2.27 -22.54
C ILE A 512 -7.55 2.80 -21.29
N PRO A 513 -8.66 3.54 -21.41
CA PRO A 513 -9.38 4.02 -20.24
C PRO A 513 -10.07 2.85 -19.51
N ILE A 514 -10.05 2.91 -18.18
CA ILE A 514 -10.89 2.05 -17.35
C ILE A 514 -12.32 2.58 -17.41
N ASP A 515 -13.24 1.77 -17.92
CA ASP A 515 -14.64 2.17 -18.13
C ASP A 515 -15.40 2.35 -16.80
N LYS A 516 -15.14 1.45 -15.84
CA LYS A 516 -15.76 1.48 -14.52
C LYS A 516 -14.72 1.35 -13.42
N LYS A 517 -14.42 2.46 -12.75
CA LYS A 517 -13.56 2.51 -11.55
C LYS A 517 -14.43 2.32 -10.31
N VAL A 518 -14.28 1.19 -9.61
CA VAL A 518 -15.08 0.87 -8.43
C VAL A 518 -14.26 1.09 -7.18
N PHE A 519 -14.60 2.12 -6.43
CA PHE A 519 -14.05 2.43 -5.11
C PHE A 519 -14.93 1.83 -4.02
N SER A 520 -14.33 1.43 -2.92
CA SER A 520 -15.09 1.11 -1.72
C SER A 520 -15.57 2.39 -1.03
N VAL A 521 -16.79 2.41 -0.52
CA VAL A 521 -17.34 3.53 0.28
C VAL A 521 -16.44 3.86 1.46
N THR A 522 -15.75 2.87 1.99
CA THR A 522 -14.74 3.07 3.03
C THR A 522 -13.57 2.12 2.83
N TYR A 523 -12.38 2.58 3.19
CA TYR A 523 -11.17 1.79 3.34
C TYR A 523 -10.77 1.68 4.83
N ASN A 524 -11.74 1.89 5.72
CA ASN A 524 -11.54 1.92 7.17
C ASN A 524 -12.51 1.00 7.87
N GLN A 525 -12.11 0.51 9.04
CA GLN A 525 -13.02 -0.19 9.92
C GLN A 525 -13.97 0.80 10.61
N THR A 526 -15.23 0.41 10.67
CA THR A 526 -16.24 1.06 11.52
C THR A 526 -16.15 0.50 12.95
N PRO A 527 -16.79 1.13 13.96
CA PRO A 527 -16.71 0.66 15.34
C PRO A 527 -17.13 -0.82 15.53
N THR A 528 -18.17 -1.28 14.84
CA THR A 528 -18.57 -2.69 14.90
C THR A 528 -17.57 -3.59 14.20
N MET A 529 -16.93 -3.13 13.12
CA MET A 529 -15.85 -3.88 12.46
C MET A 529 -14.66 -4.12 13.40
N GLU A 530 -14.28 -3.15 14.25
CA GLU A 530 -13.15 -3.31 15.18
C GLU A 530 -13.30 -4.56 16.08
N THR A 531 -14.51 -4.98 16.35
CA THR A 531 -14.80 -6.11 17.24
C THR A 531 -15.23 -7.38 16.53
N LYS A 532 -15.91 -7.27 15.37
CA LYS A 532 -16.54 -8.42 14.70
C LYS A 532 -15.85 -8.80 13.38
N TRP A 533 -15.10 -7.87 12.74
CA TRP A 533 -14.59 -8.08 11.40
C TRP A 533 -13.68 -9.30 11.25
N ALA A 534 -12.81 -9.55 12.21
CA ALA A 534 -11.90 -10.70 12.16
C ALA A 534 -12.66 -12.04 12.01
N ASN A 535 -13.79 -12.21 12.71
CA ASN A 535 -14.60 -13.41 12.62
C ASN A 535 -15.39 -13.47 11.30
N LEU A 536 -15.97 -12.34 10.87
CA LEU A 536 -16.71 -12.25 9.61
C LEU A 536 -15.79 -12.50 8.41
N LYS A 537 -14.59 -11.92 8.41
CA LYS A 537 -13.58 -12.12 7.36
C LYS A 537 -13.10 -13.57 7.32
N LYS A 538 -12.85 -14.19 8.47
CA LYS A 538 -12.47 -15.60 8.52
C LYS A 538 -13.56 -16.48 7.92
N MET A 539 -14.83 -16.24 8.25
CA MET A 539 -15.97 -16.98 7.68
C MET A 539 -16.04 -16.81 6.17
N GLU A 540 -15.84 -15.60 5.67
CA GLU A 540 -15.77 -15.27 4.24
C GLU A 540 -14.65 -16.05 3.56
N ASP A 541 -13.41 -15.90 4.05
CA ASP A 541 -12.22 -16.53 3.46
C ASP A 541 -12.35 -18.05 3.38
N GLU A 542 -12.78 -18.67 4.46
CA GLU A 542 -13.00 -20.13 4.50
C GLU A 542 -14.09 -20.57 3.50
N THR A 543 -15.18 -19.82 3.41
CA THR A 543 -16.30 -20.17 2.52
C THR A 543 -15.89 -20.02 1.06
N VAL A 544 -15.30 -18.88 0.71
CA VAL A 544 -14.84 -18.58 -0.65
C VAL A 544 -13.83 -19.62 -1.11
N LEU A 545 -12.81 -19.89 -0.32
CA LEU A 545 -11.77 -20.86 -0.69
C LEU A 545 -12.35 -22.28 -0.81
N LYS A 546 -13.20 -22.72 0.11
CA LYS A 546 -13.85 -24.05 0.04
C LYS A 546 -14.73 -24.20 -1.21
N ILE A 547 -15.42 -23.14 -1.64
CA ILE A 547 -16.21 -23.15 -2.87
C ILE A 547 -15.29 -23.28 -4.08
N ILE A 548 -14.25 -22.46 -4.19
CA ILE A 548 -13.30 -22.51 -5.31
C ILE A 548 -12.65 -23.90 -5.43
N LEU A 549 -12.24 -24.49 -4.30
CA LEU A 549 -11.62 -25.81 -4.25
C LEU A 549 -12.62 -26.97 -4.43
N GLY A 550 -13.92 -26.70 -4.60
CA GLY A 550 -14.96 -27.74 -4.69
C GLY A 550 -15.18 -28.53 -3.40
N GLN A 551 -14.66 -28.05 -2.27
CA GLN A 551 -14.84 -28.66 -0.93
C GLN A 551 -16.20 -28.30 -0.31
N ALA A 552 -16.86 -27.27 -0.82
CA ALA A 552 -18.23 -26.89 -0.47
C ALA A 552 -19.04 -26.62 -1.74
N PRO A 553 -20.33 -27.00 -1.79
CA PRO A 553 -21.18 -26.67 -2.93
C PRO A 553 -21.46 -25.17 -2.98
N ILE A 554 -21.77 -24.66 -4.19
CA ILE A 554 -22.07 -23.22 -4.37
C ILE A 554 -23.25 -22.75 -3.51
N ASP A 555 -24.21 -23.61 -3.18
CA ASP A 555 -25.34 -23.28 -2.31
C ASP A 555 -24.93 -22.96 -0.86
N SER A 556 -23.71 -23.34 -0.44
CA SER A 556 -23.14 -22.91 0.83
C SER A 556 -22.93 -21.39 0.92
N PHE A 557 -22.87 -20.71 -0.22
CA PHE A 557 -22.79 -19.26 -0.30
C PHE A 557 -24.02 -18.58 0.33
N ASP A 558 -25.23 -19.07 0.07
CA ASP A 558 -26.45 -18.46 0.60
C ASP A 558 -26.49 -18.58 2.13
N LYS A 559 -26.02 -19.73 2.66
CA LYS A 559 -25.86 -19.90 4.10
C LYS A 559 -24.83 -18.93 4.65
N PHE A 560 -23.70 -18.76 3.98
CA PHE A 560 -22.67 -17.79 4.38
C PHE A 560 -23.26 -16.37 4.45
N VAL A 561 -23.96 -15.91 3.43
CA VAL A 561 -24.56 -14.56 3.40
C VAL A 561 -25.52 -14.37 4.57
N LYS A 562 -26.36 -15.36 4.85
CA LYS A 562 -27.28 -15.32 6.00
C LYS A 562 -26.54 -15.24 7.33
N ASP A 563 -25.54 -16.09 7.53
CA ASP A 563 -24.78 -16.14 8.78
C ASP A 563 -23.93 -14.87 8.98
N TRP A 564 -23.32 -14.36 7.89
CA TRP A 564 -22.54 -13.14 7.88
C TRP A 564 -23.38 -11.93 8.32
N LYS A 565 -24.59 -11.77 7.74
CA LYS A 565 -25.54 -10.73 8.13
C LYS A 565 -25.92 -10.84 9.61
N ALA A 566 -26.30 -12.02 10.07
CA ALA A 566 -26.73 -12.26 11.43
C ALA A 566 -25.63 -12.05 12.49
N GLN A 567 -24.36 -12.26 12.14
CA GLN A 567 -23.22 -12.12 13.07
C GLN A 567 -22.66 -10.70 13.14
N GLY A 568 -23.29 -9.72 12.49
CA GLY A 568 -22.92 -8.31 12.57
C GLY A 568 -22.82 -7.61 11.22
N GLY A 569 -22.96 -8.34 10.11
CA GLY A 569 -22.91 -7.78 8.78
C GLY A 569 -23.96 -6.70 8.53
N ASP A 570 -25.20 -6.89 9.00
CA ASP A 570 -26.26 -5.88 8.86
C ASP A 570 -25.96 -4.61 9.68
N GLU A 571 -25.42 -4.76 10.90
CA GLU A 571 -25.01 -3.63 11.74
C GLU A 571 -23.88 -2.83 11.07
N ILE A 572 -22.87 -3.52 10.56
CA ILE A 572 -21.75 -2.90 9.82
C ILE A 572 -22.26 -2.20 8.56
N THR A 573 -23.18 -2.83 7.81
CA THR A 573 -23.79 -2.24 6.61
C THR A 573 -24.47 -0.90 6.93
N ALA A 574 -25.20 -0.83 8.06
CA ALA A 574 -25.82 0.41 8.50
C ALA A 574 -24.80 1.49 8.90
N GLU A 575 -23.69 1.11 9.55
CA GLU A 575 -22.60 2.03 9.89
C GLU A 575 -21.93 2.60 8.63
N VAL A 576 -21.64 1.74 7.63
CA VAL A 576 -21.03 2.18 6.36
C VAL A 576 -21.99 3.08 5.58
N ALA A 577 -23.28 2.75 5.51
CA ALA A 577 -24.29 3.62 4.88
C ALA A 577 -24.36 5.01 5.56
N GLY A 578 -24.09 5.06 6.87
CA GLY A 578 -23.99 6.33 7.61
C GLY A 578 -22.86 7.24 7.14
N LEU A 579 -21.82 6.71 6.47
CA LEU A 579 -20.71 7.49 5.94
C LEU A 579 -21.10 8.27 4.68
N LEU A 580 -22.07 7.79 3.90
CA LEU A 580 -22.58 8.48 2.70
C LEU A 580 -23.36 9.76 3.03
N LYS A 581 -23.80 9.93 4.30
CA LYS A 581 -24.64 11.08 4.74
C LYS A 581 -23.79 12.25 5.26
N LYS A 582 -22.49 12.13 5.23
CA LYS A 582 -21.53 13.16 5.67
C LYS A 582 -20.93 13.90 4.48
#